data_96f7e67b325deba480c9d0d42ccac27e
#
_entry.id   96f7e67b325deba480c9d0d42ccac27e
#
_cell.length_a   1.000
_cell.length_b   1.000
_cell.length_c   1.000
_cell.angle_alpha   90.00
_cell.angle_beta   90.00
_cell.angle_gamma   90.00
#
_symmetry.space_group_name_H-M   'P 1'
#
loop_
_entity.id
_entity.type
_entity.pdbx_description
1 polymer ?
#
loop_
_entity_poly.entity_id
_entity_poly.type
_entity_poly.pdbx_seq_one_letter_code
_entity_poly.pdbx_strand_id
1 'polypeptide(L)'
;MVQLTKIYTRGGDKGQTSLGDGKRVPKDDLRVEAYGTVDEANGVIGLARLHGAALPALDAMLGRIQNDLFDLGADLCVPGGSRKDEGALRIVQSQVDRLEAEIDAMNAHLAPLKSFILPGGTPLAAHLHLARTVARRAERLICALARQEDINPLAIAYINRLSDHLFVAARHANGDGAGDVLWVPGHNR
;
A
#
# COMPACT_ATOMS: atom_id res chain seq x y z
N MET A 1 -11.47 20.94 7.39
CA MET A 1 -10.00 20.94 7.52
C MET A 1 -9.67 20.41 8.90
N VAL A 2 -8.83 19.38 9.03
CA VAL A 2 -8.42 18.82 10.33
C VAL A 2 -7.41 19.76 10.95
N GLN A 3 -7.64 20.21 12.20
CA GLN A 3 -6.67 20.99 12.99
C GLN A 3 -6.08 20.08 14.06
N LEU A 4 -4.80 19.79 13.95
CA LEU A 4 -4.04 18.98 14.92
C LEU A 4 -3.28 19.92 15.87
N THR A 5 -3.99 20.46 16.85
CA THR A 5 -3.42 21.40 17.84
C THR A 5 -2.71 20.70 18.98
N LYS A 6 -3.07 19.45 19.28
CA LYS A 6 -2.47 18.63 20.32
C LYS A 6 -2.32 17.19 19.84
N ILE A 7 -1.08 16.71 19.79
CA ILE A 7 -0.76 15.39 19.23
C ILE A 7 -1.13 14.25 20.18
N TYR A 8 -0.82 14.35 21.47
CA TYR A 8 -1.19 13.33 22.45
C TYR A 8 -2.45 13.76 23.22
N THR A 9 -3.43 12.84 23.30
CA THR A 9 -4.69 13.04 24.06
C THR A 9 -4.82 12.09 25.23
N ARG A 10 -3.88 11.15 25.39
CA ARG A 10 -3.88 10.08 26.41
C ARG A 10 -5.08 9.14 26.36
N GLY A 11 -6.00 9.32 25.40
CA GLY A 11 -7.18 8.48 25.25
C GLY A 11 -6.89 7.03 24.89
N GLY A 12 -5.67 6.75 24.39
CA GLY A 12 -5.22 5.41 23.98
C GLY A 12 -4.34 4.67 24.97
N ASP A 13 -4.02 5.26 26.14
CA ASP A 13 -3.03 4.71 27.09
C ASP A 13 -3.46 3.38 27.75
N LYS A 14 -4.76 3.06 27.69
CA LYS A 14 -5.34 1.81 28.18
C LYS A 14 -5.52 0.75 27.08
N GLY A 15 -4.80 0.86 25.95
CA GLY A 15 -4.84 -0.15 24.87
C GLY A 15 -6.08 -0.08 23.98
N GLN A 16 -6.84 1.03 24.01
CA GLN A 16 -8.00 1.24 23.15
C GLN A 16 -7.80 2.39 22.18
N THR A 17 -8.45 2.30 21.01
CA THR A 17 -8.50 3.38 20.01
C THR A 17 -9.95 3.60 19.56
N SER A 18 -10.20 4.67 18.81
CA SER A 18 -11.50 4.93 18.19
C SER A 18 -11.42 4.69 16.69
N LEU A 19 -12.42 4.01 16.14
CA LEU A 19 -12.65 3.94 14.70
C LEU A 19 -13.21 5.27 14.18
N GLY A 20 -13.31 5.40 12.86
CA GLY A 20 -13.81 6.59 12.21
C GLY A 20 -15.25 6.96 12.56
N ASP A 21 -16.09 5.96 12.91
CA ASP A 21 -17.46 6.15 13.40
C ASP A 21 -17.55 6.57 14.89
N GLY A 22 -16.40 6.54 15.60
CA GLY A 22 -16.29 6.86 17.03
C GLY A 22 -16.39 5.66 17.96
N LYS A 23 -16.65 4.44 17.44
CA LYS A 23 -16.65 3.21 18.24
C LYS A 23 -15.28 2.96 18.83
N ARG A 24 -15.23 2.58 20.12
CA ARG A 24 -13.98 2.20 20.80
C ARG A 24 -13.70 0.72 20.60
N VAL A 25 -12.47 0.40 20.17
CA VAL A 25 -11.99 -0.98 19.99
C VAL A 25 -10.61 -1.15 20.62
N PRO A 26 -10.16 -2.37 20.93
CA PRO A 26 -8.77 -2.66 21.29
C PRO A 26 -7.83 -2.23 20.18
N LYS A 27 -6.59 -1.85 20.51
CA LYS A 27 -5.59 -1.48 19.50
C LYS A 27 -5.08 -2.65 18.67
N ASP A 28 -5.27 -3.88 19.16
CA ASP A 28 -4.98 -5.14 18.48
C ASP A 28 -6.18 -5.72 17.72
N ASP A 29 -7.25 -4.94 17.54
CA ASP A 29 -8.37 -5.29 16.68
C ASP A 29 -7.90 -5.46 15.22
N LEU A 30 -8.42 -6.49 14.52
CA LEU A 30 -8.02 -6.80 13.14
C LEU A 30 -8.19 -5.61 12.18
N ARG A 31 -9.22 -4.79 12.39
CA ARG A 31 -9.46 -3.59 11.57
C ARG A 31 -8.35 -2.55 11.80
N VAL A 32 -7.93 -2.38 13.05
CA VAL A 32 -6.83 -1.48 13.42
C VAL A 32 -5.51 -1.96 12.82
N GLU A 33 -5.25 -3.27 12.89
CA GLU A 33 -4.07 -3.89 12.31
C GLU A 33 -4.04 -3.75 10.78
N ALA A 34 -5.20 -3.91 10.12
CA ALA A 34 -5.31 -3.77 8.67
C ALA A 34 -4.94 -2.36 8.20
N TYR A 35 -5.60 -1.30 8.72
CA TYR A 35 -5.25 0.07 8.30
C TYR A 35 -3.90 0.54 8.84
N GLY A 36 -3.45 0.03 9.99
CA GLY A 36 -2.11 0.31 10.51
C GLY A 36 -1.01 -0.26 9.60
N THR A 37 -1.23 -1.44 9.00
CA THR A 37 -0.30 -2.02 8.03
C THR A 37 -0.35 -1.29 6.68
N VAL A 38 -1.48 -0.71 6.30
CA VAL A 38 -1.57 0.21 5.15
C VAL A 38 -0.70 1.46 5.40
N ASP A 39 -0.75 2.02 6.60
CA ASP A 39 0.09 3.17 6.99
C ASP A 39 1.59 2.81 6.99
N GLU A 40 1.95 1.60 7.44
CA GLU A 40 3.31 1.08 7.34
C GLU A 40 3.79 1.00 5.88
N ALA A 41 2.96 0.48 4.96
CA ALA A 41 3.26 0.45 3.53
C ALA A 41 3.51 1.86 2.98
N ASN A 42 2.70 2.83 3.40
CA ASN A 42 2.85 4.23 3.04
C ASN A 42 4.19 4.81 3.54
N GLY A 43 4.57 4.51 4.77
CA GLY A 43 5.88 4.91 5.32
C GLY A 43 7.05 4.36 4.52
N VAL A 44 6.98 3.08 4.09
CA VAL A 44 8.01 2.45 3.26
C VAL A 44 8.06 3.08 1.86
N ILE A 45 6.93 3.46 1.26
CA ILE A 45 6.91 4.21 -0.01
C ILE A 45 7.59 5.58 0.18
N GLY A 46 7.38 6.23 1.33
CA GLY A 46 8.12 7.45 1.67
C GLY A 46 9.64 7.26 1.65
N LEU A 47 10.15 6.14 2.19
CA LEU A 47 11.58 5.79 2.11
C LEU A 47 12.04 5.57 0.66
N ALA A 48 11.24 4.89 -0.16
CA ALA A 48 11.55 4.69 -1.58
C ALA A 48 11.71 6.02 -2.32
N ARG A 49 10.82 6.98 -2.06
CA ARG A 49 10.82 8.32 -2.67
C ARG A 49 12.07 9.14 -2.38
N LEU A 50 12.79 8.89 -1.28
CA LEU A 50 14.10 9.53 -1.02
C LEU A 50 15.13 9.23 -2.11
N HIS A 51 14.93 8.18 -2.88
CA HIS A 51 15.79 7.76 -3.99
C HIS A 51 15.14 7.98 -5.36
N GLY A 52 14.00 8.69 -5.42
CA GLY A 52 13.19 8.88 -6.63
C GLY A 52 13.68 9.98 -7.57
N ALA A 53 14.66 10.80 -7.18
CA ALA A 53 15.06 12.01 -7.92
C ALA A 53 15.45 11.76 -9.37
N ALA A 54 16.03 10.60 -9.70
CA ALA A 54 16.42 10.21 -11.05
C ALA A 54 15.23 9.79 -11.94
N LEU A 55 14.08 9.50 -11.36
CA LEU A 55 12.86 9.05 -12.03
C LEU A 55 11.64 9.89 -11.59
N PRO A 56 11.59 11.18 -11.98
CA PRO A 56 10.58 12.11 -11.47
C PRO A 56 9.14 11.70 -11.80
N ALA A 57 8.90 11.01 -12.92
CA ALA A 57 7.60 10.49 -13.28
C ALA A 57 7.15 9.38 -12.29
N LEU A 58 8.06 8.47 -11.95
CA LEU A 58 7.80 7.42 -10.95
C LEU A 58 7.60 8.02 -9.55
N ASP A 59 8.41 9.01 -9.15
CA ASP A 59 8.21 9.71 -7.86
C ASP A 59 6.83 10.36 -7.78
N ALA A 60 6.36 10.98 -8.86
CA ALA A 60 5.02 11.55 -8.93
C ALA A 60 3.92 10.48 -8.79
N MET A 61 4.08 9.28 -9.39
CA MET A 61 3.17 8.13 -9.19
C MET A 61 3.14 7.71 -7.72
N LEU A 62 4.31 7.53 -7.11
CA LEU A 62 4.44 7.15 -5.69
C LEU A 62 3.80 8.21 -4.76
N GLY A 63 3.93 9.50 -5.08
CA GLY A 63 3.27 10.58 -4.35
C GLY A 63 1.75 10.50 -4.40
N ARG A 64 1.15 10.14 -5.54
CA ARG A 64 -0.30 9.88 -5.66
C ARG A 64 -0.70 8.66 -4.86
N ILE A 65 0.07 7.57 -4.95
CA ILE A 65 -0.17 6.33 -4.19
C ILE A 65 -0.17 6.59 -2.69
N GLN A 66 0.71 7.44 -2.18
CA GLN A 66 0.71 7.80 -0.75
C GLN A 66 -0.60 8.48 -0.32
N ASN A 67 -1.17 9.34 -1.15
CA ASN A 67 -2.49 9.93 -0.89
C ASN A 67 -3.60 8.87 -0.93
N ASP A 68 -3.58 7.98 -1.92
CA ASP A 68 -4.55 6.88 -2.00
C ASP A 68 -4.46 5.94 -0.79
N LEU A 69 -3.28 5.70 -0.24
CA LEU A 69 -3.13 4.88 0.97
C LEU A 69 -3.73 5.55 2.21
N PHE A 70 -3.74 6.89 2.28
CA PHE A 70 -4.51 7.61 3.29
C PHE A 70 -6.02 7.44 3.06
N ASP A 71 -6.48 7.51 1.81
CA ASP A 71 -7.88 7.26 1.46
C ASP A 71 -8.28 5.82 1.82
N LEU A 72 -7.42 4.82 1.52
CA LEU A 72 -7.63 3.42 1.89
C LEU A 72 -7.68 3.24 3.41
N GLY A 73 -6.80 3.90 4.15
CA GLY A 73 -6.82 3.89 5.61
C GLY A 73 -8.11 4.49 6.18
N ALA A 74 -8.60 5.59 5.61
CA ALA A 74 -9.87 6.22 5.97
C ALA A 74 -11.06 5.31 5.63
N ASP A 75 -11.06 4.67 4.45
CA ASP A 75 -12.07 3.69 4.04
C ASP A 75 -12.18 2.54 5.06
N LEU A 76 -11.05 1.91 5.38
CA LEU A 76 -11.00 0.80 6.34
C LEU A 76 -11.34 1.23 7.78
N CYS A 77 -11.05 2.48 8.15
CA CYS A 77 -11.30 3.00 9.49
C CYS A 77 -12.80 3.22 9.79
N VAL A 78 -13.65 3.33 8.77
CA VAL A 78 -15.11 3.50 8.90
C VAL A 78 -15.81 2.20 8.53
N PRO A 79 -16.37 1.43 9.52
CA PRO A 79 -17.11 0.21 9.23
C PRO A 79 -18.31 0.45 8.31
N GLY A 80 -18.57 -0.48 7.38
CA GLY A 80 -19.77 -0.49 6.55
C GLY A 80 -21.04 -0.56 7.41
N GLY A 81 -22.13 0.11 6.97
CA GLY A 81 -23.39 0.17 7.70
C GLY A 81 -23.35 0.96 9.02
N SER A 82 -22.23 1.61 9.36
CA SER A 82 -22.12 2.49 10.52
C SER A 82 -22.84 3.84 10.28
N ARG A 83 -23.08 4.61 11.35
CA ARG A 83 -23.72 5.94 11.25
C ARG A 83 -22.95 6.94 10.36
N LYS A 84 -21.66 6.70 10.14
CA LYS A 84 -20.80 7.56 9.32
C LYS A 84 -20.46 6.97 7.97
N ASP A 85 -21.09 5.87 7.58
CA ASP A 85 -20.89 5.22 6.29
C ASP A 85 -21.34 6.12 5.13
N GLU A 86 -22.49 6.78 5.29
CA GLU A 86 -22.97 7.75 4.32
C GLU A 86 -22.03 8.97 4.28
N GLY A 87 -21.42 9.20 3.11
CA GLY A 87 -20.42 10.25 2.91
C GLY A 87 -19.02 9.94 3.40
N ALA A 88 -18.76 8.70 3.84
CA ALA A 88 -17.40 8.26 4.15
C ALA A 88 -16.51 8.28 2.90
N LEU A 89 -15.24 8.62 3.08
CA LEU A 89 -14.25 8.50 2.03
C LEU A 89 -14.03 7.02 1.72
N ARG A 90 -14.22 6.63 0.46
CA ARG A 90 -14.07 5.25 0.00
C ARG A 90 -13.14 5.21 -1.22
N ILE A 91 -12.39 4.12 -1.35
CA ILE A 91 -11.67 3.83 -2.59
C ILE A 91 -12.67 3.66 -3.72
N VAL A 92 -12.36 4.24 -4.88
CA VAL A 92 -13.19 4.22 -6.09
C VAL A 92 -12.46 3.55 -7.26
N GLN A 93 -13.23 3.07 -8.24
CA GLN A 93 -12.69 2.32 -9.38
C GLN A 93 -11.59 3.07 -10.13
N SER A 94 -11.69 4.39 -10.29
CA SER A 94 -10.69 5.19 -11.01
C SER A 94 -9.29 5.17 -10.36
N GLN A 95 -9.19 4.89 -9.05
CA GLN A 95 -7.88 4.72 -8.40
C GLN A 95 -7.25 3.37 -8.77
N VAL A 96 -8.05 2.33 -8.92
CA VAL A 96 -7.60 1.01 -9.41
C VAL A 96 -7.19 1.09 -10.88
N ASP A 97 -8.05 1.68 -11.72
CA ASP A 97 -7.80 1.84 -13.18
C ASP A 97 -6.51 2.62 -13.44
N ARG A 98 -6.22 3.63 -12.62
CA ARG A 98 -4.99 4.40 -12.71
C ARG A 98 -3.76 3.53 -12.43
N LEU A 99 -3.78 2.68 -11.39
CA LEU A 99 -2.67 1.77 -11.11
C LEU A 99 -2.44 0.81 -12.29
N GLU A 100 -3.51 0.30 -12.90
CA GLU A 100 -3.43 -0.58 -14.07
C GLU A 100 -2.79 0.13 -15.26
N ALA A 101 -3.23 1.34 -15.56
CA ALA A 101 -2.66 2.15 -16.63
C ALA A 101 -1.17 2.47 -16.41
N GLU A 102 -0.77 2.79 -15.17
CA GLU A 102 0.62 3.03 -14.79
C GLU A 102 1.47 1.74 -14.90
N ILE A 103 0.93 0.59 -14.51
CA ILE A 103 1.57 -0.73 -14.70
C ILE A 103 1.81 -0.99 -16.19
N ASP A 104 0.78 -0.85 -17.01
CA ASP A 104 0.87 -1.12 -18.45
C ASP A 104 1.90 -0.21 -19.12
N ALA A 105 1.92 1.07 -18.77
CA ALA A 105 2.88 2.03 -19.30
C ALA A 105 4.33 1.65 -18.95
N MET A 106 4.62 1.28 -17.71
CA MET A 106 5.96 0.84 -17.31
C MET A 106 6.32 -0.51 -17.91
N ASN A 107 5.37 -1.45 -17.93
CA ASN A 107 5.60 -2.82 -18.40
C ASN A 107 5.85 -2.89 -19.91
N ALA A 108 5.39 -1.91 -20.71
CA ALA A 108 5.66 -1.81 -22.14
C ALA A 108 7.17 -1.71 -22.46
N HIS A 109 7.98 -1.28 -21.51
CA HIS A 109 9.45 -1.16 -21.66
C HIS A 109 10.21 -2.34 -21.07
N LEU A 110 9.54 -3.28 -20.39
CA LEU A 110 10.16 -4.39 -19.69
C LEU A 110 10.20 -5.64 -20.54
N ALA A 111 11.36 -6.31 -20.61
CA ALA A 111 11.46 -7.64 -21.20
C ALA A 111 10.70 -8.68 -20.35
N PRO A 112 10.11 -9.74 -20.98
CA PRO A 112 9.49 -10.84 -20.26
C PRO A 112 10.47 -11.51 -19.30
N LEU A 113 9.99 -11.88 -18.11
CA LEU A 113 10.78 -12.58 -17.10
C LEU A 113 10.95 -14.06 -17.46
N LYS A 114 12.16 -14.58 -17.25
CA LYS A 114 12.50 -16.01 -17.40
C LYS A 114 12.75 -16.68 -16.04
N SER A 115 12.76 -15.93 -14.96
CA SER A 115 12.95 -16.39 -13.58
C SER A 115 12.26 -15.41 -12.61
N PHE A 116 12.13 -15.82 -11.34
CA PHE A 116 11.76 -14.88 -10.28
C PHE A 116 12.91 -13.89 -10.01
N ILE A 117 12.55 -12.72 -9.48
CA ILE A 117 13.48 -11.65 -9.11
C ILE A 117 13.67 -11.68 -7.59
N LEU A 118 14.92 -11.65 -7.16
CA LEU A 118 15.26 -11.40 -5.76
C LEU A 118 15.05 -9.92 -5.44
N PRO A 119 14.47 -9.57 -4.28
CA PRO A 119 14.35 -8.18 -3.83
C PRO A 119 15.74 -7.52 -3.73
N GLY A 120 16.00 -6.51 -4.57
CA GLY A 120 17.32 -5.88 -4.63
C GLY A 120 17.48 -4.98 -5.84
N GLY A 121 18.73 -4.67 -6.18
CA GLY A 121 19.12 -3.75 -7.26
C GLY A 121 19.43 -2.35 -6.73
N THR A 122 18.92 -1.31 -7.37
CA THR A 122 19.10 0.07 -6.91
C THR A 122 18.45 0.29 -5.53
N PRO A 123 18.88 1.31 -4.75
CA PRO A 123 18.22 1.63 -3.47
C PRO A 123 16.71 1.87 -3.63
N LEU A 124 16.29 2.54 -4.71
CA LEU A 124 14.88 2.73 -5.02
C LEU A 124 14.16 1.40 -5.22
N ALA A 125 14.70 0.51 -6.08
CA ALA A 125 14.12 -0.80 -6.35
C ALA A 125 14.02 -1.66 -5.09
N ALA A 126 15.06 -1.68 -4.26
CA ALA A 126 15.06 -2.44 -3.00
C ALA A 126 13.95 -1.97 -2.04
N HIS A 127 13.75 -0.65 -1.89
CA HIS A 127 12.66 -0.10 -1.08
C HIS A 127 11.28 -0.37 -1.69
N LEU A 128 11.14 -0.34 -3.02
CA LEU A 128 9.89 -0.69 -3.70
C LEU A 128 9.54 -2.18 -3.50
N HIS A 129 10.53 -3.07 -3.53
CA HIS A 129 10.31 -4.48 -3.17
C HIS A 129 9.89 -4.65 -1.70
N LEU A 130 10.47 -3.89 -0.77
CA LEU A 130 10.04 -3.89 0.63
C LEU A 130 8.59 -3.37 0.74
N ALA A 131 8.27 -2.23 0.13
CA ALA A 131 6.92 -1.69 0.09
C ALA A 131 5.91 -2.71 -0.46
N ARG A 132 6.27 -3.42 -1.54
CA ARG A 132 5.46 -4.51 -2.11
C ARG A 132 5.17 -5.61 -1.08
N THR A 133 6.16 -6.04 -0.32
CA THR A 133 5.94 -7.11 0.68
C THR A 133 5.07 -6.65 1.83
N VAL A 134 5.15 -5.39 2.25
CA VAL A 134 4.28 -4.79 3.27
C VAL A 134 2.87 -4.60 2.72
N ALA A 135 2.69 -4.11 1.48
CA ALA A 135 1.40 -4.02 0.81
C ALA A 135 0.70 -5.40 0.76
N ARG A 136 1.44 -6.48 0.44
CA ARG A 136 0.92 -7.86 0.48
C ARG A 136 0.56 -8.34 1.89
N ARG A 137 1.22 -7.84 2.92
CA ARG A 137 0.80 -8.10 4.31
C ARG A 137 -0.50 -7.36 4.61
N ALA A 138 -0.63 -6.10 4.24
CA ALA A 138 -1.86 -5.33 4.38
C ALA A 138 -3.03 -6.01 3.62
N GLU A 139 -2.80 -6.46 2.38
CA GLU A 139 -3.78 -7.22 1.59
C GLU A 139 -4.32 -8.44 2.36
N ARG A 140 -3.43 -9.26 2.95
CA ARG A 140 -3.85 -10.43 3.72
C ARG A 140 -4.71 -10.07 4.93
N LEU A 141 -4.40 -8.97 5.62
CA LEU A 141 -5.19 -8.49 6.76
C LEU A 141 -6.54 -7.94 6.32
N ILE A 142 -6.59 -7.17 5.22
CA ILE A 142 -7.83 -6.68 4.62
C ILE A 142 -8.71 -7.86 4.17
N CYS A 143 -8.14 -8.88 3.54
CA CYS A 143 -8.87 -10.10 3.19
C CYS A 143 -9.38 -10.88 4.43
N ALA A 144 -8.63 -10.88 5.53
CA ALA A 144 -9.07 -11.48 6.78
C ALA A 144 -10.24 -10.69 7.40
N LEU A 145 -10.16 -9.36 7.36
CA LEU A 145 -11.22 -8.46 7.82
C LEU A 145 -12.51 -8.63 6.98
N ALA A 146 -12.39 -8.72 5.64
CA ALA A 146 -13.50 -8.91 4.72
C ALA A 146 -14.31 -10.21 4.95
N ARG A 147 -13.72 -11.20 5.62
CA ARG A 147 -14.45 -12.43 6.02
C ARG A 147 -15.27 -12.26 7.29
N GLN A 148 -15.05 -11.20 8.04
CA GLN A 148 -15.69 -10.96 9.33
C GLN A 148 -16.64 -9.77 9.31
N GLU A 149 -16.34 -8.80 8.46
CA GLU A 149 -17.05 -7.53 8.40
C GLU A 149 -17.26 -7.09 6.94
N ASP A 150 -18.31 -6.31 6.71
CA ASP A 150 -18.54 -5.68 5.41
C ASP A 150 -17.52 -4.56 5.19
N ILE A 151 -16.80 -4.64 4.07
CA ILE A 151 -15.83 -3.63 3.63
C ILE A 151 -16.02 -3.34 2.14
N ASN A 152 -15.55 -2.19 1.70
CA ASN A 152 -15.52 -1.84 0.30
C ASN A 152 -14.67 -2.87 -0.51
N PRO A 153 -15.23 -3.59 -1.50
CA PRO A 153 -14.47 -4.56 -2.29
C PRO A 153 -13.33 -3.92 -3.09
N LEU A 154 -13.45 -2.62 -3.42
CA LEU A 154 -12.39 -1.88 -4.11
C LEU A 154 -11.15 -1.66 -3.21
N ALA A 155 -11.28 -1.72 -1.89
CA ALA A 155 -10.13 -1.71 -0.97
C ALA A 155 -9.21 -2.91 -1.21
N ILE A 156 -9.79 -4.11 -1.42
CA ILE A 156 -9.03 -5.33 -1.75
C ILE A 156 -8.42 -5.21 -3.15
N ALA A 157 -9.21 -4.77 -4.13
CA ALA A 157 -8.75 -4.62 -5.50
C ALA A 157 -7.58 -3.64 -5.59
N TYR A 158 -7.66 -2.50 -4.89
CA TYR A 158 -6.62 -1.48 -4.86
C TYR A 158 -5.30 -2.02 -4.27
N ILE A 159 -5.34 -2.61 -3.07
CA ILE A 159 -4.10 -3.07 -2.41
C ILE A 159 -3.46 -4.26 -3.15
N ASN A 160 -4.26 -5.12 -3.78
CA ASN A 160 -3.76 -6.18 -4.67
C ASN A 160 -3.04 -5.57 -5.87
N ARG A 161 -3.69 -4.65 -6.58
CA ARG A 161 -3.11 -3.97 -7.75
C ARG A 161 -1.88 -3.14 -7.39
N LEU A 162 -1.85 -2.51 -6.20
CA LEU A 162 -0.67 -1.81 -5.70
C LEU A 162 0.53 -2.74 -5.57
N SER A 163 0.35 -4.00 -5.15
CA SER A 163 1.46 -4.94 -5.06
C SER A 163 2.08 -5.22 -6.44
N ASP A 164 1.27 -5.28 -7.49
CA ASP A 164 1.74 -5.47 -8.87
C ASP A 164 2.44 -4.20 -9.38
N HIS A 165 1.87 -3.03 -9.11
CA HIS A 165 2.47 -1.74 -9.45
C HIS A 165 3.87 -1.60 -8.85
N LEU A 166 4.04 -1.89 -7.56
CA LEU A 166 5.33 -1.80 -6.86
C LEU A 166 6.36 -2.80 -7.41
N PHE A 167 5.91 -3.98 -7.88
CA PHE A 167 6.78 -4.93 -8.55
C PHE A 167 7.31 -4.40 -9.89
N VAL A 168 6.42 -3.89 -10.72
CA VAL A 168 6.79 -3.33 -12.04
C VAL A 168 7.64 -2.07 -11.86
N ALA A 169 7.28 -1.19 -10.90
CA ALA A 169 8.05 -0.01 -10.54
C ALA A 169 9.48 -0.34 -10.08
N ALA A 170 9.66 -1.42 -9.30
CA ALA A 170 10.99 -1.87 -8.88
C ALA A 170 11.85 -2.28 -10.09
N ARG A 171 11.29 -3.01 -11.05
CA ARG A 171 11.97 -3.37 -12.29
C ARG A 171 12.32 -2.15 -13.14
N HIS A 172 11.37 -1.21 -13.26
CA HIS A 172 11.61 0.05 -13.96
C HIS A 172 12.75 0.84 -13.30
N ALA A 173 12.80 0.89 -11.95
CA ALA A 173 13.87 1.52 -11.19
C ALA A 173 15.23 0.80 -11.31
N ASN A 174 15.24 -0.44 -11.78
CA ASN A 174 16.45 -1.21 -12.10
C ASN A 174 16.87 -1.08 -13.58
N GLY A 175 16.61 0.07 -14.21
CA GLY A 175 16.94 0.30 -15.60
C GLY A 175 16.16 -0.61 -16.55
N ASP A 176 14.85 -0.60 -16.40
CA ASP A 176 13.90 -1.43 -17.18
C ASP A 176 14.26 -2.92 -17.14
N GLY A 177 14.62 -3.38 -15.95
CA GLY A 177 14.91 -4.78 -15.68
C GLY A 177 16.36 -5.20 -15.96
N ALA A 178 17.21 -4.34 -16.53
CA ALA A 178 18.62 -4.68 -16.80
C ALA A 178 19.43 -4.94 -15.52
N GLY A 179 19.05 -4.28 -14.42
CA GLY A 179 19.66 -4.46 -13.08
C GLY A 179 18.92 -5.45 -12.18
N ASP A 180 17.94 -6.21 -12.70
CA ASP A 180 17.21 -7.19 -11.91
C ASP A 180 18.12 -8.33 -11.46
N VAL A 181 18.03 -8.70 -10.19
CA VAL A 181 18.77 -9.85 -9.63
C VAL A 181 17.89 -11.09 -9.74
N LEU A 182 18.24 -11.98 -10.66
CA LEU A 182 17.43 -13.18 -10.92
C LEU A 182 17.71 -14.29 -9.88
N TRP A 183 16.63 -14.94 -9.46
CA TRP A 183 16.73 -16.14 -8.63
C TRP A 183 17.24 -17.33 -9.43
N VAL A 184 18.23 -18.04 -8.87
CA VAL A 184 18.78 -19.29 -9.39
C VAL A 184 18.36 -20.42 -8.45
N PRO A 185 17.41 -21.29 -8.87
CA PRO A 185 16.93 -22.39 -8.04
C PRO A 185 18.07 -23.32 -7.61
N GLY A 186 18.17 -23.57 -6.30
CA GLY A 186 19.13 -24.54 -5.75
C GLY A 186 20.60 -24.16 -5.88
N HIS A 187 20.93 -22.91 -6.17
CA HIS A 187 22.31 -22.41 -6.38
C HIS A 187 23.29 -22.75 -5.24
N ASN A 188 22.78 -22.87 -4.01
CA ASN A 188 23.58 -23.12 -2.81
C ASN A 188 23.37 -24.55 -2.23
N ARG A 189 22.87 -25.48 -3.02
CA ARG A 189 22.69 -26.89 -2.62
C ARG A 189 23.86 -27.73 -3.04
#